data_875627412f3860462f9043710888cf72
#
_entry.id   875627412f3860462f9043710888cf72
#
_cell.length_a   1.000
_cell.length_b   1.000
_cell.length_c   1.000
_cell.angle_alpha   90.00
_cell.angle_beta   90.00
_cell.angle_gamma   90.00
#
_symmetry.space_group_name_H-M   'P 1'
#
loop_
_entity.id
_entity.type
_entity.pdbx_description
1 polymer ?
#
loop_
_entity_poly.entity_id
_entity_poly.type
_entity_poly.pdbx_seq_one_letter_code
_entity_poly.pdbx_strand_id
1 'polypeptide(L)'
;KNQELFDYSFKGGTVIVQYNTNRNLVTQEIAPYPLLLSRDRVSVETAPVRIMDPTHVSMNFPNKISMRDFEGWVQERGLYFSSEWDEKFTPILSSNDPGESPKKGGLLVASHGEGYYIYSGYSWFRELPAGVEGAYRIFTNLISIGKDQ
;
A
#
# COMPACT_ATOMS: atom_id res chain seq x y z
N LYS A 1 -15.74 -15.26 1.92
CA LYS A 1 -15.20 -14.17 2.77
C LYS A 1 -14.72 -12.99 1.94
N ASN A 2 -14.02 -13.23 0.81
CA ASN A 2 -13.54 -12.12 -0.01
C ASN A 2 -14.70 -11.32 -0.61
N GLN A 3 -15.78 -12.00 -0.96
CA GLN A 3 -16.95 -11.31 -1.50
C GLN A 3 -17.54 -10.31 -0.50
N GLU A 4 -17.53 -10.64 0.78
CA GLU A 4 -18.00 -9.73 1.83
C GLU A 4 -17.16 -8.47 1.90
N LEU A 5 -15.83 -8.60 1.75
CA LEU A 5 -14.93 -7.45 1.72
C LEU A 5 -15.16 -6.59 0.47
N PHE A 6 -15.40 -7.23 -0.67
CA PHE A 6 -15.68 -6.52 -1.91
C PHE A 6 -17.01 -5.77 -1.80
N ASP A 7 -18.02 -6.40 -1.22
CA ASP A 7 -19.31 -5.77 -1.00
C ASP A 7 -19.18 -4.57 -0.04
N TYR A 8 -18.38 -4.73 1.01
CA TYR A 8 -18.14 -3.65 1.97
C TYR A 8 -17.51 -2.42 1.28
N SER A 9 -16.46 -2.64 0.48
CA SER A 9 -15.83 -1.54 -0.24
C SER A 9 -16.76 -0.93 -1.29
N PHE A 10 -17.53 -1.77 -1.99
CA PHE A 10 -18.47 -1.29 -2.99
C PHE A 10 -19.52 -0.35 -2.39
N LYS A 11 -19.95 -0.61 -1.14
CA LYS A 11 -20.94 0.18 -0.42
C LYS A 11 -20.37 1.42 0.27
N GLY A 12 -19.09 1.71 0.12
CA GLY A 12 -18.48 2.92 0.65
C GLY A 12 -17.40 2.71 1.70
N GLY A 13 -17.12 1.46 2.07
CA GLY A 13 -16.05 1.15 3.02
C GLY A 13 -14.68 1.23 2.40
N THR A 14 -13.66 1.32 3.24
CA THR A 14 -12.26 1.25 2.84
C THR A 14 -11.67 -0.06 3.34
N VAL A 15 -11.16 -0.86 2.41
CA VAL A 15 -10.52 -2.14 2.72
C VAL A 15 -9.03 -2.02 2.45
N ILE A 16 -8.22 -2.41 3.43
CA ILE A 16 -6.75 -2.42 3.30
C ILE A 16 -6.29 -3.86 3.47
N VAL A 17 -5.64 -4.39 2.44
CA VAL A 17 -5.03 -5.71 2.46
C VAL A 17 -3.53 -5.53 2.52
N GLN A 18 -2.91 -6.14 3.53
CA GLN A 18 -1.50 -5.94 3.83
C GLN A 18 -0.70 -7.22 3.68
N TYR A 19 0.48 -7.11 3.07
CA TYR A 19 1.58 -8.04 3.18
C TYR A 19 1.19 -9.52 3.00
N ASN A 20 0.42 -9.82 1.98
CA ASN A 20 0.00 -11.19 1.70
C ASN A 20 1.06 -11.94 0.90
N THR A 21 1.43 -13.12 1.39
CA THR A 21 2.29 -14.01 0.63
C THR A 21 1.52 -14.70 -0.50
N ASN A 22 2.15 -14.81 -1.66
CA ASN A 22 1.55 -15.51 -2.78
C ASN A 22 1.55 -17.04 -2.63
N ARG A 23 2.26 -17.57 -1.64
CA ARG A 23 2.35 -19.03 -1.41
C ARG A 23 1.12 -19.60 -0.72
N ASN A 24 0.52 -18.81 0.16
CA ASN A 24 -0.56 -19.27 1.04
C ASN A 24 -1.91 -18.67 0.68
N LEU A 25 -2.04 -18.15 -0.53
CA LEU A 25 -3.33 -17.64 -0.98
C LEU A 25 -4.31 -18.79 -1.18
N VAL A 26 -5.42 -18.71 -0.48
CA VAL A 26 -6.53 -19.67 -0.63
C VAL A 26 -7.28 -19.38 -1.93
N THR A 27 -7.21 -18.15 -2.41
CA THR A 27 -7.80 -17.71 -3.67
C THR A 27 -6.85 -16.79 -4.39
N GLN A 28 -6.91 -16.81 -5.72
CA GLN A 28 -6.16 -15.88 -6.57
C GLN A 28 -6.79 -14.49 -6.59
N GLU A 29 -8.04 -14.38 -6.17
CA GLU A 29 -8.80 -13.14 -6.19
C GLU A 29 -8.75 -12.48 -4.82
N ILE A 30 -7.69 -11.71 -4.57
CA ILE A 30 -7.52 -10.95 -3.32
C ILE A 30 -8.06 -9.53 -3.42
N ALA A 31 -8.46 -9.09 -4.61
CA ALA A 31 -8.92 -7.74 -4.86
C ALA A 31 -10.09 -7.76 -5.85
N PRO A 32 -10.91 -6.69 -5.90
CA PRO A 32 -12.03 -6.61 -6.84
C PRO A 32 -11.61 -6.44 -8.30
N TYR A 33 -10.34 -6.10 -8.53
CA TYR A 33 -9.75 -5.99 -9.86
C TYR A 33 -8.49 -6.86 -9.93
N PRO A 34 -8.09 -7.32 -11.12
CA PRO A 34 -6.91 -8.17 -11.26
C PRO A 34 -5.65 -7.56 -10.66
N LEU A 35 -4.92 -8.38 -9.94
CA LEU A 35 -3.72 -7.97 -9.23
C LEU A 35 -2.88 -9.23 -8.96
N LEU A 36 -1.63 -9.20 -9.37
CA LEU A 36 -0.72 -10.33 -9.22
C LEU A 36 0.33 -10.03 -8.17
N LEU A 37 0.32 -10.79 -7.08
CA LEU A 37 1.35 -10.68 -6.04
C LEU A 37 2.62 -11.37 -6.49
N SER A 38 3.74 -10.82 -6.07
CA SER A 38 5.06 -11.36 -6.37
C SER A 38 5.88 -11.47 -5.09
N ARG A 39 7.16 -11.81 -5.25
CA ARG A 39 8.14 -11.77 -4.17
C ARG A 39 9.01 -10.52 -4.24
N ASP A 40 8.61 -9.54 -5.02
CA ASP A 40 9.31 -8.28 -5.09
C ASP A 40 9.38 -7.65 -3.71
N ARG A 41 10.55 -7.16 -3.36
CA ARG A 41 10.81 -6.62 -2.03
C ARG A 41 11.77 -5.45 -2.10
N VAL A 42 11.73 -4.63 -1.06
CA VAL A 42 12.73 -3.62 -0.79
C VAL A 42 13.24 -3.88 0.63
N SER A 43 14.39 -4.52 0.72
CA SER A 43 14.91 -5.03 1.99
C SER A 43 15.78 -4.02 2.74
N VAL A 44 16.32 -3.03 2.06
CA VAL A 44 17.12 -1.98 2.70
C VAL A 44 16.20 -0.96 3.32
N GLU A 45 16.23 -0.85 4.65
CA GLU A 45 15.31 0.02 5.40
C GLU A 45 15.48 1.51 5.07
N THR A 46 16.63 1.90 4.54
CA THR A 46 16.92 3.27 4.12
C THR A 46 16.79 3.47 2.61
N ALA A 47 16.31 2.47 1.88
CA ALA A 47 16.15 2.56 0.44
C ALA A 47 15.29 3.78 0.06
N PRO A 48 15.64 4.46 -1.04
CA PRO A 48 14.86 5.64 -1.47
C PRO A 48 13.42 5.26 -1.80
N VAL A 49 12.50 6.13 -1.41
CA VAL A 49 11.08 6.02 -1.74
C VAL A 49 10.68 7.27 -2.50
N ARG A 50 9.94 7.09 -3.58
CA ARG A 50 9.43 8.21 -4.39
C ARG A 50 7.91 8.21 -4.33
N ILE A 51 7.33 9.38 -4.09
CA ILE A 51 5.90 9.57 -4.18
C ILE A 51 5.56 9.77 -5.66
N MET A 52 4.79 8.85 -6.24
CA MET A 52 4.50 8.86 -7.67
C MET A 52 3.40 9.86 -8.03
N ASP A 53 2.45 10.04 -7.12
CA ASP A 53 1.36 11.02 -7.30
C ASP A 53 1.29 11.90 -6.06
N PRO A 54 2.01 13.03 -6.05
CA PRO A 54 2.02 13.92 -4.87
C PRO A 54 0.66 14.57 -4.57
N THR A 55 -0.27 14.54 -5.51
CA THR A 55 -1.61 15.12 -5.31
C THR A 55 -2.63 14.13 -4.78
N HIS A 56 -2.28 12.85 -4.70
CA HIS A 56 -3.20 11.82 -4.25
C HIS A 56 -3.60 12.04 -2.79
N VAL A 57 -4.87 11.79 -2.46
CA VAL A 57 -5.40 12.02 -1.11
C VAL A 57 -4.60 11.27 -0.04
N SER A 58 -4.12 10.06 -0.33
CA SER A 58 -3.32 9.26 0.62
C SER A 58 -2.02 9.95 1.04
N MET A 59 -1.52 10.88 0.26
CA MET A 59 -0.29 11.62 0.53
C MET A 59 -0.55 13.01 1.12
N ASN A 60 -1.80 13.38 1.35
CA ASN A 60 -2.15 14.74 1.73
C ASN A 60 -3.14 14.84 2.88
N PHE A 61 -3.93 13.80 3.18
CA PHE A 61 -4.97 13.91 4.20
C PHE A 61 -5.03 12.66 5.09
N PRO A 62 -5.11 12.82 6.40
CA PRO A 62 -5.05 14.10 7.14
C PRO A 62 -3.65 14.67 7.29
N ASN A 63 -2.63 13.93 6.87
CA ASN A 63 -1.24 14.35 7.01
C ASN A 63 -0.62 14.61 5.63
N LYS A 64 0.14 15.68 5.51
CA LYS A 64 0.96 15.92 4.32
C LYS A 64 2.20 15.05 4.40
N ILE A 65 2.30 14.07 3.51
CA ILE A 65 3.41 13.12 3.49
C ILE A 65 4.57 13.69 2.67
N SER A 66 5.77 13.48 3.17
CA SER A 66 7.01 13.88 2.51
C SER A 66 8.06 12.78 2.69
N MET A 67 9.24 12.98 2.12
CA MET A 67 10.34 12.03 2.27
C MET A 67 10.73 11.79 3.72
N ARG A 68 10.48 12.76 4.62
CA ARG A 68 10.76 12.61 6.06
C ARG A 68 9.96 11.48 6.70
N ASP A 69 8.81 11.16 6.15
CA ASP A 69 7.94 10.11 6.69
C ASP A 69 8.49 8.70 6.42
N PHE A 70 9.54 8.59 5.60
CA PHE A 70 10.22 7.33 5.34
C PHE A 70 11.53 7.20 6.13
N GLU A 71 11.87 8.18 6.96
CA GLU A 71 13.05 8.12 7.82
C GLU A 71 12.77 7.26 9.05
N GLY A 72 13.80 6.60 9.54
CA GLY A 72 13.73 5.83 10.77
C GLY A 72 13.01 4.49 10.66
N TRP A 73 12.70 4.04 9.47
CA TRP A 73 12.12 2.73 9.26
C TRP A 73 13.12 1.63 9.64
N VAL A 74 12.62 0.48 10.09
CA VAL A 74 13.42 -0.61 10.61
C VAL A 74 13.26 -1.88 9.77
N GLN A 75 14.33 -2.62 9.62
CA GLN A 75 14.45 -3.94 8.99
C GLN A 75 14.24 -3.95 7.47
N GLU A 76 13.19 -3.35 6.95
CA GLU A 76 12.87 -3.38 5.51
C GLU A 76 11.84 -2.31 5.18
N ARG A 77 11.66 -2.04 3.88
CA ARG A 77 10.52 -1.26 3.40
C ARG A 77 9.30 -2.15 3.24
N GLY A 78 9.46 -3.29 2.60
CA GLY A 78 8.35 -4.21 2.39
C GLY A 78 8.71 -5.42 1.55
N LEU A 79 7.71 -6.29 1.36
CA LEU A 79 7.80 -7.53 0.61
C LEU A 79 6.43 -7.87 0.04
N TYR A 80 6.41 -8.76 -0.93
CA TYR A 80 5.18 -9.20 -1.63
C TYR A 80 4.48 -8.05 -2.33
N PHE A 81 5.29 -7.20 -2.98
CA PHE A 81 4.74 -6.16 -3.85
C PHE A 81 4.03 -6.80 -5.03
N SER A 82 3.03 -6.12 -5.56
CA SER A 82 2.41 -6.56 -6.80
C SER A 82 3.36 -6.30 -7.96
N SER A 83 3.45 -7.26 -8.87
CA SER A 83 4.24 -7.12 -10.11
C SER A 83 3.38 -6.65 -11.29
N GLU A 84 2.09 -6.95 -11.25
CA GLU A 84 1.13 -6.55 -12.28
C GLU A 84 -0.20 -6.21 -11.62
N TRP A 85 -0.86 -5.17 -12.11
CA TRP A 85 -2.16 -4.74 -11.59
C TRP A 85 -3.00 -4.10 -12.67
N ASP A 86 -4.33 -4.16 -12.47
CA ASP A 86 -5.29 -3.52 -13.36
C ASP A 86 -5.13 -2.00 -13.32
N GLU A 87 -5.45 -1.34 -14.44
CA GLU A 87 -5.33 0.12 -14.57
C GLU A 87 -6.21 0.91 -13.59
N LYS A 88 -7.19 0.26 -12.96
CA LYS A 88 -8.03 0.88 -11.94
C LYS A 88 -7.28 1.13 -10.64
N PHE A 89 -6.14 0.47 -10.45
CA PHE A 89 -5.27 0.76 -9.31
C PHE A 89 -4.33 1.92 -9.66
N THR A 90 -4.18 2.84 -8.71
CA THR A 90 -3.19 3.91 -8.79
C THR A 90 -1.99 3.52 -7.94
N PRO A 91 -0.80 3.36 -8.51
CA PRO A 91 0.41 3.16 -7.72
C PRO A 91 0.83 4.47 -7.06
N ILE A 92 1.07 4.42 -5.76
CA ILE A 92 1.32 5.63 -4.96
C ILE A 92 2.81 5.84 -4.70
N LEU A 93 3.55 4.75 -4.45
CA LEU A 93 4.95 4.81 -4.05
C LEU A 93 5.80 3.95 -4.98
N SER A 94 7.03 4.39 -5.20
CA SER A 94 8.06 3.61 -5.90
C SER A 94 9.28 3.52 -5.02
N SER A 95 9.86 2.34 -4.88
CA SER A 95 11.06 2.14 -4.09
C SER A 95 11.87 0.98 -4.65
N ASN A 96 13.15 0.96 -4.35
CA ASN A 96 14.03 -0.12 -4.81
C ASN A 96 15.26 -0.20 -3.91
N ASP A 97 15.80 -1.41 -3.78
CA ASP A 97 17.12 -1.60 -3.19
C ASP A 97 18.18 -1.06 -4.15
N PRO A 98 19.36 -0.66 -3.63
CA PRO A 98 20.44 -0.17 -4.50
C PRO A 98 20.75 -1.17 -5.61
N GLY A 99 20.86 -0.67 -6.83
CA GLY A 99 21.19 -1.50 -8.00
C GLY A 99 20.01 -2.22 -8.62
N GLU A 100 18.81 -2.11 -8.05
CA GLU A 100 17.61 -2.73 -8.58
C GLU A 100 16.72 -1.70 -9.27
N SER A 101 15.84 -2.19 -10.16
CA SER A 101 14.86 -1.35 -10.80
C SER A 101 13.75 -0.93 -9.82
N PRO A 102 13.10 0.20 -10.04
CA PRO A 102 12.01 0.66 -9.18
C PRO A 102 10.86 -0.34 -9.13
N LYS A 103 10.36 -0.59 -7.91
CA LYS A 103 9.19 -1.42 -7.62
C LYS A 103 8.02 -0.49 -7.31
N LYS A 104 6.99 -0.54 -8.13
CA LYS A 104 5.87 0.42 -8.07
C LYS A 104 4.58 -0.19 -7.53
N GLY A 105 4.59 -1.48 -7.22
CA GLY A 105 3.40 -2.21 -6.79
C GLY A 105 3.30 -2.42 -5.29
N GLY A 106 4.02 -1.63 -4.49
CA GLY A 106 4.02 -1.77 -3.04
C GLY A 106 2.85 -1.10 -2.34
N LEU A 107 2.25 -0.09 -2.94
CA LEU A 107 1.06 0.58 -2.42
C LEU A 107 0.17 0.97 -3.60
N LEU A 108 -0.97 0.29 -3.68
CA LEU A 108 -1.93 0.43 -4.78
C LEU A 108 -3.29 0.79 -4.20
N VAL A 109 -3.92 1.82 -4.75
CA VAL A 109 -5.23 2.29 -4.32
C VAL A 109 -6.19 2.27 -5.51
N ALA A 110 -7.37 1.71 -5.31
CA ALA A 110 -8.43 1.71 -6.31
C ALA A 110 -9.75 2.17 -5.70
N SER A 111 -10.52 2.93 -6.47
CA SER A 111 -11.92 3.15 -6.17
C SER A 111 -12.69 1.87 -6.49
N HIS A 112 -13.65 1.52 -5.66
CA HIS A 112 -14.51 0.37 -5.88
C HIS A 112 -15.93 0.70 -5.42
N GLY A 113 -16.84 0.90 -6.38
CA GLY A 113 -18.16 1.41 -6.08
C GLY A 113 -18.06 2.77 -5.40
N GLU A 114 -18.64 2.89 -4.21
CA GLU A 114 -18.61 4.11 -3.42
C GLU A 114 -17.43 4.15 -2.43
N GLY A 115 -16.63 3.10 -2.36
CA GLY A 115 -15.53 2.99 -1.43
C GLY A 115 -14.17 2.77 -2.11
N TYR A 116 -13.26 2.18 -1.34
CA TYR A 116 -11.87 2.03 -1.79
C TYR A 116 -11.32 0.67 -1.42
N TYR A 117 -10.41 0.18 -2.25
CA TYR A 117 -9.66 -1.04 -2.00
C TYR A 117 -8.17 -0.73 -2.14
N ILE A 118 -7.40 -1.09 -1.11
CA ILE A 118 -5.97 -0.77 -1.02
C ILE A 118 -5.19 -2.05 -0.82
N TYR A 119 -4.15 -2.25 -1.62
CA TYR A 119 -3.15 -3.29 -1.36
C TYR A 119 -1.84 -2.65 -0.96
N SER A 120 -1.23 -3.14 0.12
CA SER A 120 0.10 -2.68 0.53
C SER A 120 1.01 -3.85 0.90
N GLY A 121 2.19 -3.88 0.29
CA GLY A 121 3.29 -4.75 0.67
C GLY A 121 4.29 -4.09 1.61
N TYR A 122 4.10 -2.81 1.94
CA TYR A 122 4.96 -2.14 2.93
C TYR A 122 4.75 -2.72 4.32
N SER A 123 5.80 -2.72 5.13
CA SER A 123 5.83 -3.48 6.38
C SER A 123 5.27 -2.71 7.58
N TRP A 124 4.02 -2.26 7.47
CA TRP A 124 3.35 -1.54 8.56
C TRP A 124 3.37 -2.34 9.87
N PHE A 125 3.24 -3.66 9.79
CA PHE A 125 3.23 -4.54 10.96
C PHE A 125 4.55 -4.52 11.74
N ARG A 126 5.64 -4.06 11.14
CA ARG A 126 6.94 -3.88 11.82
C ARG A 126 7.12 -2.44 12.26
N GLU A 127 6.77 -1.49 11.40
CA GLU A 127 7.04 -0.07 11.63
C GLU A 127 6.14 0.50 12.72
N LEU A 128 4.86 0.11 12.75
CA LEU A 128 3.92 0.62 13.75
C LEU A 128 4.32 0.19 15.17
N PRO A 129 4.58 -1.10 15.46
CA PRO A 129 5.05 -1.47 16.80
C PRO A 129 6.39 -0.85 17.18
N ALA A 130 7.23 -0.55 16.21
CA ALA A 130 8.53 0.10 16.45
C ALA A 130 8.41 1.61 16.70
N GLY A 131 7.21 2.18 16.56
CA GLY A 131 6.98 3.59 16.84
C GLY A 131 7.49 4.53 15.76
N VAL A 132 7.60 4.08 14.52
CA VAL A 132 8.08 4.90 13.40
C VAL A 132 7.02 5.93 13.04
N GLU A 133 7.31 7.19 13.33
CA GLU A 133 6.34 8.29 13.19
C GLU A 133 5.75 8.40 11.79
N GLY A 134 6.60 8.36 10.76
CA GLY A 134 6.14 8.49 9.37
C GLY A 134 5.20 7.36 8.96
N ALA A 135 5.43 6.15 9.47
CA ALA A 135 4.56 5.01 9.20
C ALA A 135 3.17 5.22 9.78
N TYR A 136 3.08 5.76 11.01
CA TYR A 136 1.79 6.12 11.60
C TYR A 136 1.05 7.15 10.75
N ARG A 137 1.76 8.17 10.29
CA ARG A 137 1.17 9.25 9.50
C ARG A 137 0.62 8.73 8.18
N ILE A 138 1.39 7.90 7.48
CA ILE A 138 0.95 7.32 6.21
C ILE A 138 -0.22 6.36 6.45
N PHE A 139 -0.11 5.48 7.42
CA PHE A 139 -1.17 4.49 7.70
C PHE A 139 -2.48 5.18 8.10
N THR A 140 -2.38 6.26 8.89
CA THR A 140 -3.55 7.08 9.23
C THR A 140 -4.21 7.64 7.97
N ASN A 141 -3.42 8.10 7.03
CA ASN A 141 -3.94 8.57 5.75
C ASN A 141 -4.67 7.46 4.99
N LEU A 142 -4.10 6.24 4.98
CA LEU A 142 -4.73 5.13 4.27
C LEU A 142 -6.11 4.78 4.85
N ILE A 143 -6.21 4.70 6.17
CA ILE A 143 -7.51 4.39 6.80
C ILE A 143 -8.51 5.55 6.72
N SER A 144 -8.04 6.72 6.35
CA SER A 144 -8.87 7.93 6.23
C SER A 144 -9.34 8.21 4.80
N ILE A 145 -8.92 7.41 3.83
CA ILE A 145 -9.36 7.59 2.45
C ILE A 145 -10.88 7.47 2.38
N GLY A 146 -11.50 8.43 1.71
CA GLY A 146 -12.96 8.51 1.61
C GLY A 146 -13.62 9.33 2.71
N LYS A 147 -12.84 9.79 3.69
CA LYS A 147 -13.35 10.58 4.82
C LYS A 147 -12.89 12.04 4.79
N ASP A 148 -12.29 12.44 3.68
CA ASP A 148 -11.75 13.79 3.47
C ASP A 148 -12.83 14.79 2.99
N GLN A 149 -14.07 14.34 2.94
CA GLN A 149 -15.21 15.14 2.48
C GLN A 149 -16.00 15.71 3.66
#